data_1a0f30e10437dfbe90ce00516ddd1540
#
_entry.id   1a0f30e10437dfbe90ce00516ddd1540
#
_cell.length_a   1.000
_cell.length_b   1.000
_cell.length_c   1.000
_cell.angle_alpha   90.00
_cell.angle_beta   90.00
_cell.angle_gamma   90.00
#
_symmetry.space_group_name_H-M   'P 1'
#
loop_
_entity.id
_entity.type
_entity.pdbx_description
1 polymer ?
#
loop_
_entity_poly.entity_id
_entity_poly.type
_entity_poly.pdbx_seq_one_letter_code
_entity_poly.pdbx_strand_id
1 'polypeptide(L)'
;MTLTQSITQAAELAHGKNTPYDDKPERTALRKFLKNCPNFQSFWANYFGTPPNTKIKDDPLGEYKVDLGIVDDIYGTTIYGLIEVDVFNSWGESYPTHYKKFHVLERKLKYFEGTDYKYLTCTFNNTHTQMVCTTRENIERCLKKYGVTEMWMPAIKSHDRVVRCPLDENVFWFGVS
;
A
#
# COMPACT_ATOMS: atom_id res chain seq x y z
N MET A 1 9.89 -21.15 7.02
CA MET A 1 10.37 -20.39 5.83
C MET A 1 11.44 -19.43 6.32
N THR A 2 12.61 -19.38 5.67
CA THR A 2 13.67 -18.43 6.07
C THR A 2 13.35 -17.03 5.50
N LEU A 3 13.92 -15.99 6.11
CA LEU A 3 13.76 -14.60 5.63
C LEU A 3 14.18 -14.46 4.16
N THR A 4 15.27 -15.15 3.77
CA THR A 4 15.76 -15.18 2.38
C THR A 4 14.73 -15.77 1.41
N GLN A 5 14.06 -16.87 1.77
CA GLN A 5 13.01 -17.46 0.94
C GLN A 5 11.81 -16.50 0.78
N SER A 6 11.43 -15.81 1.84
CA SER A 6 10.34 -14.83 1.81
C SER A 6 10.68 -13.60 0.95
N ILE A 7 11.94 -13.13 0.98
CA ILE A 7 12.42 -12.03 0.13
C ILE A 7 12.40 -12.43 -1.35
N THR A 8 12.89 -13.63 -1.68
CA THR A 8 12.84 -14.16 -3.06
C THR A 8 11.39 -14.24 -3.55
N GLN A 9 10.50 -14.77 -2.73
CA GLN A 9 9.07 -14.84 -3.06
C GLN A 9 8.43 -13.46 -3.27
N ALA A 10 8.77 -12.46 -2.44
CA ALA A 10 8.28 -11.09 -2.63
C ALA A 10 8.74 -10.50 -3.97
N ALA A 11 9.99 -10.78 -4.39
CA ALA A 11 10.49 -10.36 -5.70
C ALA A 11 9.80 -11.10 -6.86
N GLU A 12 9.49 -12.39 -6.70
CA GLU A 12 8.78 -13.21 -7.70
C GLU A 12 7.33 -12.73 -7.90
N LEU A 13 6.65 -12.28 -6.84
CA LEU A 13 5.30 -11.68 -6.94
C LEU A 13 5.27 -10.47 -7.88
N ALA A 14 6.39 -9.75 -8.00
CA ALA A 14 6.51 -8.61 -8.91
C ALA A 14 6.57 -9.00 -10.40
N HIS A 15 6.76 -10.28 -10.71
CA HIS A 15 6.85 -10.80 -12.09
C HIS A 15 5.51 -11.28 -12.69
N GLY A 16 4.38 -11.04 -12.03
CA GLY A 16 3.06 -11.36 -12.56
C GLY A 16 2.87 -10.82 -13.98
N LYS A 17 2.16 -11.57 -14.82
CA LYS A 17 1.87 -11.15 -16.21
C LYS A 17 1.15 -9.80 -16.20
N ASN A 18 1.62 -8.87 -17.03
CA ASN A 18 0.95 -7.59 -17.29
C ASN A 18 -0.50 -7.87 -17.69
N THR A 19 -1.43 -7.37 -16.90
CA THR A 19 -2.85 -7.39 -17.25
C THR A 19 -3.20 -6.06 -17.93
N PRO A 20 -4.31 -5.97 -18.70
CA PRO A 20 -4.74 -4.72 -19.32
C PRO A 20 -4.98 -3.56 -18.31
N TYR A 21 -5.02 -3.87 -17.01
CA TYR A 21 -5.17 -2.90 -15.92
C TYR A 21 -3.84 -2.41 -15.33
N ASP A 22 -2.70 -2.86 -15.86
CA ASP A 22 -1.36 -2.39 -15.47
C ASP A 22 -1.07 -0.94 -15.86
N ASP A 23 -2.04 -0.25 -16.48
CA ASP A 23 -1.92 1.14 -16.91
C ASP A 23 -1.96 2.17 -15.78
N LYS A 24 -2.23 1.74 -14.54
CA LYS A 24 -2.12 2.62 -13.38
C LYS A 24 -0.66 2.69 -12.92
N PRO A 25 0.03 3.84 -13.12
CA PRO A 25 1.47 3.94 -12.88
C PRO A 25 1.88 3.64 -11.44
N GLU A 26 1.03 3.91 -10.46
CA GLU A 26 1.25 3.61 -9.05
C GLU A 26 1.25 2.10 -8.77
N ARG A 27 0.44 1.31 -9.44
CA ARG A 27 0.42 -0.17 -9.33
C ARG A 27 1.69 -0.78 -9.92
N THR A 28 2.11 -0.27 -11.07
CA THR A 28 3.39 -0.64 -11.70
C THR A 28 4.57 -0.23 -10.82
N ALA A 29 4.51 0.93 -10.19
CA ALA A 29 5.53 1.41 -9.26
C ALA A 29 5.69 0.47 -8.05
N LEU A 30 4.59 0.00 -7.44
CA LEU A 30 4.67 -0.95 -6.33
C LEU A 30 5.40 -2.24 -6.73
N ARG A 31 5.07 -2.81 -7.89
CA ARG A 31 5.74 -4.01 -8.41
C ARG A 31 7.23 -3.76 -8.67
N LYS A 32 7.58 -2.56 -9.18
CA LYS A 32 8.98 -2.15 -9.36
C LYS A 32 9.73 -2.06 -8.03
N PHE A 33 9.10 -1.53 -6.98
CA PHE A 33 9.68 -1.50 -5.63
C PHE A 33 9.89 -2.91 -5.07
N LEU A 34 8.92 -3.80 -5.21
CA LEU A 34 9.07 -5.21 -4.81
C LEU A 34 10.22 -5.92 -5.54
N LYS A 35 10.48 -5.53 -6.79
CA LYS A 35 11.58 -6.12 -7.58
C LYS A 35 12.94 -5.54 -7.23
N ASN A 36 13.03 -4.23 -6.98
CA ASN A 36 14.29 -3.50 -7.00
C ASN A 36 14.68 -2.85 -5.67
N CYS A 37 13.83 -2.88 -4.64
CA CYS A 37 14.10 -2.28 -3.34
C CYS A 37 14.23 -3.35 -2.24
N PRO A 38 15.45 -3.78 -1.87
CA PRO A 38 15.66 -4.84 -0.87
C PRO A 38 15.02 -4.53 0.49
N ASN A 39 15.05 -3.28 0.92
CA ASN A 39 14.45 -2.87 2.18
C ASN A 39 12.93 -3.04 2.15
N PHE A 40 12.29 -2.72 1.02
CA PHE A 40 10.86 -2.92 0.87
C PHE A 40 10.50 -4.41 0.76
N GLN A 41 11.32 -5.21 0.07
CA GLN A 41 11.16 -6.67 0.02
C GLN A 41 11.18 -7.28 1.44
N SER A 42 12.15 -6.86 2.26
CA SER A 42 12.28 -7.32 3.65
C SER A 42 11.08 -6.90 4.50
N PHE A 43 10.65 -5.65 4.37
CA PHE A 43 9.45 -5.15 5.05
C PHE A 43 8.21 -5.94 4.62
N TRP A 44 8.00 -6.13 3.31
CA TRP A 44 6.87 -6.87 2.76
C TRP A 44 6.82 -8.31 3.28
N ALA A 45 7.95 -9.02 3.22
CA ALA A 45 8.05 -10.39 3.70
C ALA A 45 7.74 -10.52 5.20
N ASN A 46 8.22 -9.58 6.00
CA ASN A 46 7.94 -9.54 7.44
C ASN A 46 6.48 -9.20 7.73
N TYR A 47 5.92 -8.24 7.02
CA TYR A 47 4.55 -7.77 7.27
C TYR A 47 3.51 -8.77 6.79
N PHE A 48 3.56 -9.18 5.55
CA PHE A 48 2.55 -10.10 4.99
C PHE A 48 2.81 -11.58 5.34
N GLY A 49 4.06 -11.94 5.66
CA GLY A 49 4.41 -13.34 5.93
C GLY A 49 4.03 -14.25 4.74
N THR A 50 4.30 -13.79 3.53
CA THR A 50 3.74 -14.30 2.26
C THR A 50 3.60 -15.81 2.21
N PRO A 51 2.37 -16.36 2.18
CA PRO A 51 2.15 -17.79 2.00
C PRO A 51 2.72 -18.25 0.66
N PRO A 52 3.15 -19.51 0.52
CA PRO A 52 3.56 -20.06 -0.77
C PRO A 52 2.36 -20.02 -1.76
N ASN A 53 2.66 -19.93 -3.05
CA ASN A 53 1.67 -19.93 -4.13
C ASN A 53 0.67 -18.76 -4.07
N THR A 54 1.19 -17.56 -3.85
CA THR A 54 0.41 -16.32 -3.91
C THR A 54 0.86 -15.44 -5.07
N LYS A 55 -0.04 -14.59 -5.54
CA LYS A 55 0.22 -13.55 -6.55
C LYS A 55 -0.40 -12.22 -6.16
N ILE A 56 0.09 -11.14 -6.77
CA ILE A 56 -0.55 -9.82 -6.69
C ILE A 56 -1.61 -9.73 -7.78
N LYS A 57 -2.83 -9.47 -7.37
CA LYS A 57 -4.01 -9.29 -8.23
C LYS A 57 -4.49 -7.85 -8.17
N ASP A 58 -4.79 -7.29 -9.31
CA ASP A 58 -5.47 -5.99 -9.41
C ASP A 58 -6.95 -6.14 -9.04
N ASP A 59 -7.50 -5.11 -8.42
CA ASP A 59 -8.90 -5.00 -8.03
C ASP A 59 -9.48 -6.28 -7.36
N PRO A 60 -8.85 -6.80 -6.29
CA PRO A 60 -9.18 -8.11 -5.71
C PRO A 60 -10.62 -8.20 -5.20
N LEU A 61 -11.21 -7.07 -4.82
CA LEU A 61 -12.60 -6.94 -4.35
C LEU A 61 -13.55 -6.39 -5.42
N GLY A 62 -13.04 -6.12 -6.63
CA GLY A 62 -13.75 -5.46 -7.72
C GLY A 62 -13.33 -4.01 -7.91
N GLU A 63 -13.65 -3.49 -9.08
CA GLU A 63 -13.27 -2.16 -9.53
C GLU A 63 -13.65 -1.05 -8.54
N TYR A 64 -12.80 -0.04 -8.41
CA TYR A 64 -12.95 1.14 -7.52
C TYR A 64 -12.97 0.85 -6.01
N LYS A 65 -12.59 -0.35 -5.57
CA LYS A 65 -12.53 -0.68 -4.14
C LYS A 65 -11.11 -0.55 -3.59
N VAL A 66 -10.30 -1.59 -3.72
CA VAL A 66 -8.90 -1.63 -3.28
C VAL A 66 -8.04 -1.97 -4.49
N ASP A 67 -6.90 -1.29 -4.63
CA ASP A 67 -6.11 -1.35 -5.86
C ASP A 67 -5.49 -2.72 -6.10
N LEU A 68 -4.89 -3.32 -5.06
CA LEU A 68 -4.14 -4.57 -5.19
C LEU A 68 -4.48 -5.52 -4.05
N GLY A 69 -4.34 -6.81 -4.30
CA GLY A 69 -4.47 -7.85 -3.28
C GLY A 69 -3.42 -8.93 -3.43
N ILE A 70 -3.00 -9.49 -2.30
CA ILE A 70 -2.25 -10.74 -2.26
C ILE A 70 -3.28 -11.86 -2.21
N VAL A 71 -3.34 -12.67 -3.26
CA VAL A 71 -4.32 -13.73 -3.40
C VAL A 71 -3.63 -15.07 -3.67
N ASP A 72 -4.36 -16.18 -3.49
CA ASP A 72 -3.85 -17.50 -3.93
C ASP A 72 -3.58 -17.49 -5.44
N ASP A 73 -2.55 -18.22 -5.87
CA ASP A 73 -2.12 -18.22 -7.27
C ASP A 73 -3.03 -19.08 -8.16
N ILE A 74 -3.69 -20.08 -7.60
CA ILE A 74 -4.49 -21.06 -8.36
C ILE A 74 -5.81 -20.43 -8.80
N TYR A 75 -6.64 -20.02 -7.85
CA TYR A 75 -7.98 -19.52 -8.15
C TYR A 75 -8.09 -17.99 -8.04
N GLY A 76 -7.17 -17.36 -7.29
CA GLY A 76 -7.19 -15.91 -7.05
C GLY A 76 -8.39 -15.44 -6.24
N THR A 77 -8.95 -16.33 -5.40
CA THR A 77 -10.18 -16.10 -4.62
C THR A 77 -9.91 -15.89 -3.14
N THR A 78 -8.88 -16.56 -2.60
CA THR A 78 -8.49 -16.37 -1.20
C THR A 78 -7.61 -15.14 -1.07
N ILE A 79 -8.04 -14.17 -0.27
CA ILE A 79 -7.33 -12.91 -0.03
C ILE A 79 -6.54 -13.03 1.27
N TYR A 80 -5.24 -12.77 1.21
CA TYR A 80 -4.33 -12.73 2.36
C TYR A 80 -3.99 -11.31 2.80
N GLY A 81 -4.05 -10.37 1.88
CA GLY A 81 -3.76 -8.97 2.17
C GLY A 81 -4.28 -8.04 1.08
N LEU A 82 -4.50 -6.79 1.48
CA LEU A 82 -5.01 -5.73 0.62
C LEU A 82 -4.03 -4.56 0.60
N ILE A 83 -3.85 -3.94 -0.55
CA ILE A 83 -2.91 -2.82 -0.72
C ILE A 83 -3.62 -1.71 -1.48
N GLU A 84 -3.59 -0.53 -0.90
CA GLU A 84 -3.99 0.72 -1.56
C GLU A 84 -2.75 1.45 -2.02
N VAL A 85 -2.75 1.96 -3.24
CA VAL A 85 -1.64 2.72 -3.81
C VAL A 85 -2.13 4.07 -4.32
N ASP A 86 -1.35 5.13 -4.05
CA ASP A 86 -1.70 6.48 -4.42
C ASP A 86 -0.43 7.28 -4.79
N VAL A 87 -0.61 8.42 -5.44
CA VAL A 87 0.46 9.35 -5.80
C VAL A 87 0.20 10.71 -5.17
N PHE A 88 1.17 11.20 -4.44
CA PHE A 88 1.14 12.56 -3.92
C PHE A 88 1.88 13.49 -4.88
N ASN A 89 1.14 14.10 -5.79
CA ASN A 89 1.69 14.92 -6.88
C ASN A 89 2.53 16.12 -6.42
N SER A 90 2.27 16.64 -5.22
CA SER A 90 3.06 17.72 -4.62
C SER A 90 4.38 17.26 -4.00
N TRP A 91 4.63 15.95 -3.95
CA TRP A 91 5.87 15.37 -3.47
C TRP A 91 6.81 15.11 -4.65
N GLY A 92 7.82 15.98 -4.80
CA GLY A 92 8.89 15.84 -5.78
C GLY A 92 10.05 15.01 -5.24
N GLU A 93 11.26 15.54 -5.28
CA GLU A 93 12.47 14.88 -4.73
C GLU A 93 12.46 14.81 -3.21
N SER A 94 11.88 15.82 -2.54
CA SER A 94 11.77 15.87 -1.08
C SER A 94 10.32 15.91 -0.65
N TYR A 95 9.99 15.16 0.39
CA TYR A 95 8.66 15.20 0.98
C TYR A 95 8.35 16.61 1.49
N PRO A 96 7.18 17.17 1.19
CA PRO A 96 6.85 18.52 1.61
C PRO A 96 6.81 18.64 3.14
N THR A 97 7.70 19.45 3.72
CA THR A 97 7.92 19.55 5.18
C THR A 97 6.71 20.05 5.98
N HIS A 98 5.77 20.71 5.33
CA HIS A 98 4.53 21.17 5.97
C HIS A 98 3.49 20.05 6.13
N TYR A 99 3.60 18.93 5.40
CA TYR A 99 2.79 17.75 5.60
C TYR A 99 3.44 16.83 6.65
N LYS A 100 2.98 16.94 7.88
CA LYS A 100 3.51 16.16 9.03
C LYS A 100 2.70 14.90 9.32
N LYS A 101 1.78 14.52 8.44
CA LYS A 101 0.88 13.40 8.66
C LYS A 101 0.61 12.67 7.37
N PHE A 102 0.55 11.36 7.47
CA PHE A 102 0.05 10.48 6.43
C PHE A 102 -1.49 10.45 6.51
N HIS A 103 -2.18 10.50 5.38
CA HIS A 103 -3.64 10.54 5.34
C HIS A 103 -4.20 9.25 4.74
N VAL A 104 -5.12 8.61 5.45
CA VAL A 104 -5.84 7.43 4.97
C VAL A 104 -7.31 7.76 4.86
N LEU A 105 -7.90 7.52 3.70
CA LEU A 105 -9.32 7.76 3.47
C LEU A 105 -10.19 6.84 4.33
N GLU A 106 -11.08 7.41 5.16
CA GLU A 106 -11.96 6.61 6.03
C GLU A 106 -12.78 5.59 5.24
N ARG A 107 -13.29 5.96 4.07
CA ARG A 107 -14.09 5.08 3.22
C ARG A 107 -13.37 3.80 2.78
N LYS A 108 -12.03 3.75 2.92
CA LYS A 108 -11.22 2.56 2.62
C LYS A 108 -11.14 1.58 3.79
N LEU A 109 -11.39 2.02 5.02
CA LEU A 109 -11.31 1.18 6.22
C LEU A 109 -12.28 0.01 6.19
N LYS A 110 -13.47 0.21 5.60
CA LYS A 110 -14.51 -0.83 5.46
C LYS A 110 -14.03 -2.11 4.75
N TYR A 111 -12.94 -2.05 3.98
CA TYR A 111 -12.46 -3.20 3.22
C TYR A 111 -11.64 -4.18 4.06
N PHE A 112 -11.15 -3.76 5.20
CA PHE A 112 -10.46 -4.65 6.14
C PHE A 112 -11.16 -4.74 7.51
N GLU A 113 -12.09 -3.84 7.82
CA GLU A 113 -12.86 -3.85 9.05
C GLU A 113 -13.64 -5.16 9.19
N GLY A 114 -13.54 -5.79 10.36
CA GLY A 114 -14.16 -7.10 10.62
C GLY A 114 -13.53 -8.29 9.89
N THR A 115 -12.34 -8.12 9.32
CA THR A 115 -11.57 -9.18 8.64
C THR A 115 -10.20 -9.34 9.30
N ASP A 116 -9.52 -10.45 9.01
CA ASP A 116 -8.12 -10.68 9.40
C ASP A 116 -7.12 -10.27 8.32
N TYR A 117 -7.56 -9.57 7.27
CA TYR A 117 -6.69 -9.14 6.20
C TYR A 117 -5.62 -8.18 6.70
N LYS A 118 -4.37 -8.43 6.33
CA LYS A 118 -3.34 -7.40 6.38
C LYS A 118 -3.71 -6.28 5.39
N TYR A 119 -3.47 -5.04 5.78
CA TYR A 119 -3.74 -3.90 4.92
C TYR A 119 -2.55 -2.94 4.93
N LEU A 120 -2.10 -2.59 3.75
CA LEU A 120 -1.02 -1.65 3.53
C LEU A 120 -1.52 -0.50 2.65
N THR A 121 -1.28 0.73 3.04
CA THR A 121 -1.45 1.88 2.14
C THR A 121 -0.10 2.49 1.81
N CYS A 122 0.13 2.71 0.53
CA CYS A 122 1.39 3.22 -0.03
C CYS A 122 1.11 4.49 -0.81
N THR A 123 1.90 5.52 -0.56
CA THR A 123 1.85 6.76 -1.35
C THR A 123 3.21 7.03 -1.97
N PHE A 124 3.22 7.22 -3.28
CA PHE A 124 4.42 7.52 -4.05
C PHE A 124 4.61 9.01 -4.23
N ASN A 125 5.86 9.43 -4.42
CA ASN A 125 6.16 10.74 -4.99
C ASN A 125 5.78 10.79 -6.47
N ASN A 126 5.77 11.97 -7.05
CA ASN A 126 5.33 12.20 -8.45
C ASN A 126 6.21 11.51 -9.51
N THR A 127 7.44 11.12 -9.16
CA THR A 127 8.37 10.38 -10.04
C THR A 127 8.38 8.88 -9.79
N HIS A 128 7.62 8.39 -8.82
CA HIS A 128 7.58 6.99 -8.38
C HIS A 128 8.95 6.41 -7.97
N THR A 129 9.85 7.27 -7.47
CA THR A 129 11.18 6.87 -6.99
C THR A 129 11.25 6.77 -5.47
N GLN A 130 10.28 7.34 -4.78
CA GLN A 130 10.15 7.28 -3.33
C GLN A 130 8.73 6.88 -2.95
N MET A 131 8.61 6.18 -1.84
CA MET A 131 7.35 5.69 -1.32
C MET A 131 7.32 5.82 0.19
N VAL A 132 6.18 6.22 0.71
CA VAL A 132 5.85 6.15 2.13
C VAL A 132 4.66 5.21 2.31
N CYS A 133 4.69 4.36 3.33
CA CYS A 133 3.57 3.48 3.61
C CYS A 133 3.28 3.34 5.11
N THR A 134 2.07 2.90 5.41
CA THR A 134 1.66 2.57 6.77
C THR A 134 0.75 1.32 6.77
N THR A 135 0.76 0.60 7.88
CA THR A 135 0.06 -0.67 8.05
C THR A 135 -1.32 -0.48 8.68
N ARG A 136 -2.14 -1.52 8.59
CA ARG A 136 -3.44 -1.59 9.26
C ARG A 136 -3.35 -1.27 10.74
N GLU A 137 -2.40 -1.88 11.44
CA GLU A 137 -2.24 -1.74 12.88
C GLU A 137 -2.00 -0.27 13.28
N ASN A 138 -1.19 0.44 12.47
CA ASN A 138 -0.97 1.86 12.69
C ASN A 138 -2.20 2.69 12.38
N ILE A 139 -2.93 2.38 11.31
CA ILE A 139 -4.18 3.07 10.95
C ILE A 139 -5.21 2.92 12.08
N GLU A 140 -5.41 1.70 12.59
CA GLU A 140 -6.35 1.43 13.70
C GLU A 140 -5.92 2.14 14.99
N ARG A 141 -4.61 2.17 15.29
CA ARG A 141 -4.03 2.94 16.40
C ARG A 141 -4.34 4.43 16.27
N CYS A 142 -4.13 4.98 15.08
CA CYS A 142 -4.38 6.41 14.81
C CYS A 142 -5.89 6.73 14.84
N LEU A 143 -6.72 5.87 14.30
CA LEU A 143 -8.18 6.00 14.36
C LEU A 143 -8.66 6.04 15.82
N LYS A 144 -8.19 5.13 16.65
CA LYS A 144 -8.54 5.08 18.08
C LYS A 144 -8.08 6.33 18.83
N LYS A 145 -6.87 6.84 18.52
CA LYS A 145 -6.24 7.95 19.25
C LYS A 145 -6.72 9.33 18.79
N TYR A 146 -6.92 9.53 17.50
CA TYR A 146 -7.18 10.84 16.90
C TYR A 146 -8.55 10.95 16.23
N GLY A 147 -9.21 9.81 16.00
CA GLY A 147 -10.48 9.78 15.27
C GLY A 147 -10.33 10.10 13.79
N VAL A 148 -11.44 10.50 13.21
CA VAL A 148 -11.57 10.92 11.82
C VAL A 148 -11.70 12.44 11.75
N THR A 149 -11.09 13.06 10.75
CA THR A 149 -11.20 14.50 10.48
C THR A 149 -11.58 14.74 9.03
N GLU A 150 -12.28 15.84 8.77
CA GLU A 150 -12.54 16.29 7.40
C GLU A 150 -11.31 16.99 6.83
N MET A 151 -11.05 16.74 5.54
CA MET A 151 -9.98 17.36 4.79
C MET A 151 -10.47 17.73 3.39
N TRP A 152 -10.14 18.95 2.96
CA TRP A 152 -10.39 19.37 1.58
C TRP A 152 -9.50 18.58 0.62
N MET A 153 -10.12 17.98 -0.38
CA MET A 153 -9.46 17.17 -1.43
C MET A 153 -9.53 17.93 -2.77
N PRO A 154 -8.45 18.60 -3.20
CA PRO A 154 -8.45 19.41 -4.43
C PRO A 154 -8.83 18.61 -5.66
N ALA A 155 -8.43 17.34 -5.75
CA ALA A 155 -8.68 16.46 -6.90
C ALA A 155 -10.17 16.23 -7.17
N ILE A 156 -10.98 16.14 -6.11
CA ILE A 156 -12.44 15.93 -6.20
C ILE A 156 -13.25 17.19 -5.91
N LYS A 157 -12.57 18.31 -5.60
CA LYS A 157 -13.19 19.61 -5.21
C LYS A 157 -14.26 19.45 -4.11
N SER A 158 -13.99 18.63 -3.11
CA SER A 158 -14.89 18.32 -2.00
C SER A 158 -14.10 17.99 -0.74
N HIS A 159 -14.78 17.94 0.41
CA HIS A 159 -14.24 17.39 1.63
C HIS A 159 -14.36 15.87 1.61
N ASP A 160 -13.33 15.18 2.12
CA ASP A 160 -13.39 13.75 2.42
C ASP A 160 -12.94 13.51 3.86
N ARG A 161 -13.33 12.40 4.42
CA ARG A 161 -13.00 12.02 5.80
C ARG A 161 -11.73 11.17 5.81
N VAL A 162 -10.78 11.55 6.66
CA VAL A 162 -9.47 10.91 6.73
C VAL A 162 -9.06 10.57 8.16
N VAL A 163 -8.34 9.47 8.30
CA VAL A 163 -7.52 9.18 9.48
C VAL A 163 -6.14 9.78 9.27
N ARG A 164 -5.66 10.56 10.22
CA ARG A 164 -4.34 11.21 10.16
C ARG A 164 -3.33 10.43 10.99
N CYS A 165 -2.36 9.82 10.32
CA CYS A 165 -1.26 9.11 10.96
C CYS A 165 -0.05 10.04 11.03
N PRO A 166 0.52 10.34 12.22
CA PRO A 166 1.78 11.06 12.32
C PRO A 166 2.89 10.34 11.54
N LEU A 167 3.83 11.11 11.01
CA LEU A 167 5.03 10.57 10.35
C LEU A 167 6.06 10.17 11.44
N ASP A 168 5.76 9.11 12.16
CA ASP A 168 6.57 8.53 13.23
C ASP A 168 7.18 7.18 12.79
N GLU A 169 7.74 6.43 13.74
CA GLU A 169 8.37 5.12 13.49
C GLU A 169 7.42 4.04 12.93
N ASN A 170 6.12 4.30 12.89
CA ASN A 170 5.12 3.38 12.33
C ASN A 170 4.73 3.74 10.89
N VAL A 171 5.45 4.69 10.30
CA VAL A 171 5.35 5.08 8.90
C VAL A 171 6.71 4.80 8.25
N PHE A 172 6.70 3.98 7.21
CA PHE A 172 7.90 3.40 6.60
C PHE A 172 8.22 4.10 5.28
N TRP A 173 9.50 4.39 5.07
CA TRP A 173 10.01 5.13 3.92
C TRP A 173 10.91 4.24 3.08
N PHE A 174 10.71 4.28 1.78
CA PHE A 174 11.49 3.51 0.82
C PHE A 174 11.84 4.36 -0.40
N GLY A 175 12.97 4.04 -1.02
CA GLY A 175 13.42 4.69 -2.25
C GLY A 175 14.09 3.70 -3.18
N VAL A 176 14.01 3.96 -4.47
CA VAL A 176 14.76 3.27 -5.52
C VAL A 176 15.60 4.31 -6.26
N SER A 177 16.87 3.98 -6.46
CA SER A 177 17.81 4.76 -7.27
C SER A 177 17.67 4.41 -8.75
#